data_aa171676f0d32633d40ec43da24bc1b0
#
_entry.id   aa171676f0d32633d40ec43da24bc1b0
#
_cell.length_a   1.000
_cell.length_b   1.000
_cell.length_c   1.000
_cell.angle_alpha   90.00
_cell.angle_beta   90.00
_cell.angle_gamma   90.00
#
_symmetry.space_group_name_H-M   'P 1'
#
loop_
_entity.id
_entity.type
_entity.pdbx_description
1 polymer ?
#
loop_
_entity_poly.entity_id
_entity_poly.type
_entity_poly.pdbx_seq_one_letter_code
_entity_poly.pdbx_strand_id
1 'polypeptide(L)'
;MEKLASEGKTTEEALEKLLKTNNVSLGQILYSKEFKKGGLLKSDVTLITAYYKKELLEKAQEFLNNLIKGLNLEAKFEILNKEERSVIKIYSTDNSVLIGKNGLTIRALEILARQYIFSNYDVNFKFYIDVENYREKRDKRIIRLAKQTAKEVLKTKVSATLDSMTSYERRLVHSALSDFQGIKTHSEGTEPNRYTIIEVE
;
A
#
# COMPACT_ATOMS: atom_id res chain seq x y z
N MET A 1 13.39 -18.29 -6.51
CA MET A 1 12.97 -17.92 -5.15
C MET A 1 12.95 -19.17 -4.30
N GLU A 2 13.59 -19.11 -3.15
CA GLU A 2 13.67 -20.24 -2.23
C GLU A 2 12.38 -20.39 -1.43
N LYS A 3 11.81 -21.60 -1.40
CA LYS A 3 10.63 -21.95 -0.62
C LYS A 3 11.08 -22.63 0.67
N LEU A 4 10.85 -21.98 1.81
CA LEU A 4 11.08 -22.58 3.12
C LEU A 4 9.82 -23.32 3.56
N ALA A 5 9.98 -24.52 4.10
CA ALA A 5 8.84 -25.30 4.59
C ALA A 5 9.19 -26.03 5.89
N SER A 6 8.21 -26.16 6.76
CA SER A 6 8.32 -26.99 7.96
C SER A 6 6.97 -27.54 8.39
N GLU A 7 7.00 -28.59 9.22
CA GLU A 7 5.82 -29.25 9.76
C GLU A 7 5.92 -29.31 11.29
N GLY A 8 4.79 -29.14 11.96
CA GLY A 8 4.66 -29.26 13.41
C GLY A 8 3.23 -29.62 13.81
N LYS A 9 3.03 -29.98 15.06
CA LYS A 9 1.68 -30.26 15.60
C LYS A 9 0.86 -28.98 15.76
N THR A 10 1.55 -27.86 16.00
CA THR A 10 0.95 -26.51 16.08
C THR A 10 1.64 -25.55 15.12
N THR A 11 1.01 -24.39 14.87
CA THR A 11 1.60 -23.34 14.05
C THR A 11 2.90 -22.81 14.67
N GLU A 12 2.93 -22.67 15.99
CA GLU A 12 4.06 -22.18 16.77
C GLU A 12 5.27 -23.12 16.64
N GLU A 13 5.03 -24.44 16.84
CA GLU A 13 6.07 -25.47 16.71
C GLU A 13 6.67 -25.50 15.31
N ALA A 14 5.81 -25.51 14.27
CA ALA A 14 6.25 -25.52 12.88
C ALA A 14 7.05 -24.24 12.55
N LEU A 15 6.58 -23.08 13.01
CA LEU A 15 7.24 -21.80 12.77
C LEU A 15 8.60 -21.72 13.48
N GLU A 16 8.67 -22.09 14.75
CA GLU A 16 9.92 -22.11 15.51
C GLU A 16 10.97 -23.02 14.87
N LYS A 17 10.55 -24.22 14.42
CA LYS A 17 11.40 -25.14 13.69
C LYS A 17 11.92 -24.53 12.38
N LEU A 18 11.04 -23.86 11.59
CA LEU A 18 11.42 -23.21 10.35
C LEU A 18 12.45 -22.12 10.61
N LEU A 19 12.21 -21.24 11.58
CA LEU A 19 13.11 -20.14 11.92
C LEU A 19 14.49 -20.65 12.35
N LYS A 20 14.53 -21.66 13.23
CA LYS A 20 15.80 -22.26 13.70
C LYS A 20 16.57 -22.97 12.58
N THR A 21 15.88 -23.80 11.79
CA THR A 21 16.54 -24.60 10.74
C THR A 21 17.15 -23.70 9.66
N ASN A 22 16.49 -22.58 9.33
CA ASN A 22 16.96 -21.69 8.25
C ASN A 22 17.72 -20.48 8.79
N ASN A 23 17.93 -20.35 10.10
CA ASN A 23 18.60 -19.23 10.75
C ASN A 23 18.04 -17.87 10.33
N VAL A 24 16.70 -17.74 10.31
CA VAL A 24 15.97 -16.52 9.90
C VAL A 24 15.10 -16.01 11.02
N SER A 25 14.81 -14.71 11.04
CA SER A 25 13.87 -14.09 11.96
C SER A 25 12.48 -13.96 11.32
N LEU A 26 11.44 -13.91 12.15
CA LEU A 26 10.05 -13.72 11.70
C LEU A 26 9.87 -12.40 10.90
N GLY A 27 10.64 -11.36 11.23
CA GLY A 27 10.63 -10.08 10.52
C GLY A 27 11.07 -10.17 9.07
N GLN A 28 11.88 -11.18 8.70
CA GLN A 28 12.44 -11.33 7.36
C GLN A 28 11.57 -12.13 6.39
N ILE A 29 10.58 -12.88 6.90
CA ILE A 29 9.75 -13.78 6.10
C ILE A 29 8.28 -13.41 6.15
N LEU A 30 7.54 -13.94 5.18
CA LEU A 30 6.08 -14.08 5.22
C LEU A 30 5.75 -15.56 5.01
N TYR A 31 4.69 -16.02 5.64
CA TYR A 31 4.31 -17.42 5.55
C TYR A 31 2.80 -17.60 5.37
N SER A 32 2.43 -18.67 4.69
CA SER A 32 1.10 -19.26 4.71
C SER A 32 1.10 -20.54 5.56
N LYS A 33 -0.09 -20.92 6.01
CA LYS A 33 -0.27 -22.15 6.80
C LYS A 33 -1.40 -22.99 6.22
N GLU A 34 -1.14 -24.28 6.13
CA GLU A 34 -2.12 -25.29 5.73
C GLU A 34 -2.27 -26.31 6.86
N PHE A 35 -3.52 -26.64 7.19
CA PHE A 35 -3.82 -27.64 8.21
C PHE A 35 -4.16 -28.98 7.52
N LYS A 36 -3.37 -30.01 7.81
CA LYS A 36 -3.60 -31.35 7.31
C LYS A 36 -4.12 -32.25 8.43
N LYS A 37 -5.36 -32.72 8.28
CA LYS A 37 -5.91 -33.72 9.20
C LYS A 37 -5.15 -35.04 9.05
N GLY A 38 -4.74 -35.60 10.16
CA GLY A 38 -4.19 -36.95 10.24
C GLY A 38 -5.25 -38.00 9.88
N GLY A 39 -4.84 -39.10 9.28
CA GLY A 39 -5.71 -40.28 9.09
C GLY A 39 -5.80 -41.13 10.38
N LEU A 40 -6.44 -42.30 10.26
CA LEU A 40 -6.78 -43.22 11.42
C LEU A 40 -5.61 -43.54 12.37
N LEU A 41 -4.36 -43.31 11.94
CA LEU A 41 -3.11 -43.59 12.68
C LEU A 41 -2.10 -42.44 12.69
N LYS A 42 -2.47 -41.23 12.15
CA LYS A 42 -1.58 -40.08 12.12
C LYS A 42 -2.21 -38.88 12.79
N SER A 43 -1.44 -38.15 13.61
CA SER A 43 -1.86 -36.90 14.23
C SER A 43 -2.02 -35.79 13.19
N ASP A 44 -2.87 -34.82 13.52
CA ASP A 44 -3.01 -33.58 12.74
C ASP A 44 -1.68 -32.83 12.66
N VAL A 45 -1.41 -32.23 11.51
CA VAL A 45 -0.15 -31.53 11.24
C VAL A 45 -0.44 -30.17 10.62
N THR A 46 0.23 -29.15 11.10
CA THR A 46 0.29 -27.82 10.47
C THR A 46 1.52 -27.74 9.58
N LEU A 47 1.31 -27.47 8.30
CA LEU A 47 2.37 -27.18 7.33
C LEU A 47 2.53 -25.67 7.20
N ILE A 48 3.74 -25.16 7.35
CA ILE A 48 4.10 -23.77 7.07
C ILE A 48 4.93 -23.72 5.79
N THR A 49 4.55 -22.80 4.89
CA THR A 49 5.32 -22.42 3.72
C THR A 49 5.69 -20.95 3.88
N ALA A 50 6.99 -20.63 3.80
CA ALA A 50 7.47 -19.27 3.98
C ALA A 50 8.39 -18.81 2.84
N TYR A 51 8.44 -17.49 2.66
CA TYR A 51 9.24 -16.82 1.65
C TYR A 51 9.92 -15.59 2.25
N TYR A 52 11.12 -15.27 1.80
CA TYR A 52 11.81 -14.04 2.19
C TYR A 52 11.08 -12.80 1.64
N LYS A 53 10.82 -11.82 2.51
CA LYS A 53 10.20 -10.54 2.10
C LYS A 53 10.98 -9.84 0.98
N LYS A 54 12.32 -9.92 1.03
CA LYS A 54 13.19 -9.34 0.00
C LYS A 54 12.91 -9.96 -1.37
N GLU A 55 12.88 -11.29 -1.46
CA GLU A 55 12.61 -11.99 -2.72
C GLU A 55 11.20 -11.74 -3.26
N LEU A 56 10.20 -11.64 -2.37
CA LEU A 56 8.85 -11.26 -2.75
C LEU A 56 8.78 -9.85 -3.34
N LEU A 57 9.56 -8.88 -2.80
CA LEU A 57 9.66 -7.54 -3.37
C LEU A 57 10.35 -7.55 -4.74
N GLU A 58 11.39 -8.35 -4.91
CA GLU A 58 12.05 -8.53 -6.21
C GLU A 58 11.08 -9.12 -7.26
N LYS A 59 10.24 -10.08 -6.86
CA LYS A 59 9.18 -10.62 -7.74
C LYS A 59 8.09 -9.61 -8.06
N ALA A 60 7.68 -8.80 -7.10
CA ALA A 60 6.76 -7.70 -7.34
C ALA A 60 7.36 -6.66 -8.29
N GLN A 61 8.64 -6.33 -8.13
CA GLN A 61 9.38 -5.43 -9.03
C GLN A 61 9.46 -5.98 -10.45
N GLU A 62 9.79 -7.27 -10.63
CA GLU A 62 9.83 -7.93 -11.92
C GLU A 62 8.48 -7.86 -12.64
N PHE A 63 7.39 -8.15 -11.92
CA PHE A 63 6.02 -8.03 -12.42
C PHE A 63 5.69 -6.61 -12.85
N LEU A 64 6.01 -5.60 -12.01
CA LEU A 64 5.79 -4.19 -12.33
C LEU A 64 6.60 -3.74 -13.54
N ASN A 65 7.85 -4.19 -13.66
CA ASN A 65 8.70 -3.86 -14.81
C ASN A 65 8.10 -4.38 -16.12
N ASN A 66 7.54 -5.60 -16.10
CA ASN A 66 6.87 -6.17 -17.27
C ASN A 66 5.58 -5.39 -17.64
N LEU A 67 4.79 -4.97 -16.65
CA LEU A 67 3.62 -4.11 -16.89
C LEU A 67 4.01 -2.75 -17.50
N ILE A 68 5.04 -2.11 -16.93
CA ILE A 68 5.50 -0.79 -17.38
C ILE A 68 6.09 -0.85 -18.80
N LYS A 69 6.84 -1.91 -19.11
CA LYS A 69 7.30 -2.17 -20.48
C LYS A 69 6.14 -2.39 -21.46
N GLY A 70 5.06 -3.05 -21.03
CA GLY A 70 3.83 -3.19 -21.82
C GLY A 70 3.14 -1.85 -22.13
N LEU A 71 3.42 -0.81 -21.35
CA LEU A 71 2.99 0.58 -21.63
C LEU A 71 3.99 1.36 -22.50
N ASN A 72 5.00 0.72 -23.05
CA ASN A 72 6.12 1.33 -23.79
C ASN A 72 6.91 2.37 -22.97
N LEU A 73 7.04 2.15 -21.69
CA LEU A 73 7.81 2.99 -20.77
C LEU A 73 9.03 2.22 -20.24
N GLU A 74 10.10 2.97 -19.97
CA GLU A 74 11.27 2.48 -19.24
C GLU A 74 11.20 2.95 -17.79
N ALA A 75 11.60 2.06 -16.86
CA ALA A 75 11.62 2.38 -15.44
C ALA A 75 12.86 1.81 -14.75
N LYS A 76 13.36 2.56 -13.77
CA LYS A 76 14.34 2.11 -12.77
C LYS A 76 13.62 1.92 -11.44
N PHE A 77 14.09 0.97 -10.66
CA PHE A 77 13.47 0.60 -9.39
C PHE A 77 14.47 0.68 -8.25
N GLU A 78 13.98 1.10 -7.10
CA GLU A 78 14.71 1.06 -5.84
C GLU A 78 13.80 0.40 -4.79
N ILE A 79 14.28 -0.67 -4.15
CA ILE A 79 13.56 -1.35 -3.08
C ILE A 79 14.07 -0.85 -1.74
N LEU A 80 13.16 -0.25 -0.96
CA LEU A 80 13.40 0.15 0.41
C LEU A 80 12.64 -0.81 1.33
N ASN A 81 13.36 -1.75 1.93
CA ASN A 81 12.79 -2.69 2.87
C ASN A 81 13.17 -2.30 4.30
N LYS A 82 12.28 -1.56 4.98
CA LYS A 82 12.37 -1.24 6.40
C LYS A 82 11.47 -2.20 7.19
N GLU A 83 11.80 -2.46 8.44
CA GLU A 83 11.07 -3.43 9.28
C GLU A 83 9.56 -3.24 9.30
N GLU A 84 9.10 -1.98 9.37
CA GLU A 84 7.68 -1.64 9.43
C GLU A 84 7.05 -1.35 8.05
N ARG A 85 7.87 -1.04 7.04
CA ARG A 85 7.34 -0.56 5.75
C ARG A 85 8.26 -0.90 4.58
N SER A 86 7.78 -1.73 3.68
CA SER A 86 8.43 -2.01 2.41
C SER A 86 7.88 -1.11 1.31
N VAL A 87 8.77 -0.49 0.52
CA VAL A 87 8.42 0.43 -0.56
C VAL A 87 9.21 0.07 -1.82
N ILE A 88 8.52 -0.01 -2.96
CA ILE A 88 9.13 -0.09 -4.29
C ILE A 88 9.04 1.31 -4.91
N LYS A 89 10.16 2.02 -5.00
CA LYS A 89 10.23 3.29 -5.71
C LYS A 89 10.43 3.05 -7.20
N ILE A 90 9.74 3.83 -8.02
CA ILE A 90 9.79 3.76 -9.47
C ILE A 90 10.19 5.13 -10.01
N TYR A 91 11.15 5.14 -10.91
CA TYR A 91 11.62 6.29 -11.66
C TYR A 91 11.48 5.97 -13.15
N SER A 92 10.63 6.70 -13.87
CA SER A 92 10.33 6.45 -15.29
C SER A 92 10.64 7.66 -16.16
N THR A 93 10.74 7.43 -17.45
CA THR A 93 10.82 8.49 -18.47
C THR A 93 9.57 9.36 -18.50
N ASP A 94 8.39 8.78 -18.17
CA ASP A 94 7.14 9.52 -18.01
C ASP A 94 6.42 9.10 -16.72
N ASN A 95 6.76 9.78 -15.63
CA ASN A 95 6.16 9.56 -14.33
C ASN A 95 4.66 9.94 -14.29
N SER A 96 4.21 10.83 -15.18
CA SER A 96 2.82 11.31 -15.20
C SER A 96 1.85 10.18 -15.56
N VAL A 97 2.23 9.33 -16.50
CA VAL A 97 1.47 8.13 -16.90
C VAL A 97 1.39 7.13 -15.74
N LEU A 98 2.52 6.88 -15.05
CA LEU A 98 2.56 5.94 -13.92
C LEU A 98 1.80 6.44 -12.69
N ILE A 99 1.75 7.75 -12.49
CA ILE A 99 0.96 8.36 -11.42
C ILE A 99 -0.53 8.34 -11.79
N GLY A 100 -0.87 8.80 -12.99
CA GLY A 100 -2.23 8.96 -13.46
C GLY A 100 -3.00 10.08 -12.74
N LYS A 101 -4.26 10.27 -13.14
CA LYS A 101 -5.14 11.28 -12.52
C LYS A 101 -5.31 11.00 -11.03
N ASN A 102 -4.92 11.97 -10.20
CA ASN A 102 -5.03 11.88 -8.74
C ASN A 102 -4.37 10.63 -8.11
N GLY A 103 -3.36 10.02 -8.78
CA GLY A 103 -2.67 8.83 -8.30
C GLY A 103 -3.43 7.51 -8.53
N LEU A 104 -4.40 7.48 -9.43
CA LEU A 104 -5.19 6.27 -9.70
C LEU A 104 -4.35 5.16 -10.34
N THR A 105 -3.45 5.49 -11.26
CA THR A 105 -2.60 4.48 -11.93
C THR A 105 -1.62 3.85 -10.94
N ILE A 106 -0.91 4.64 -10.13
CA ILE A 106 0.01 4.11 -9.13
C ILE A 106 -0.71 3.22 -8.11
N ARG A 107 -1.95 3.56 -7.73
CA ARG A 107 -2.78 2.75 -6.85
C ARG A 107 -3.18 1.43 -7.51
N ALA A 108 -3.55 1.45 -8.79
CA ALA A 108 -3.88 0.24 -9.55
C ALA A 108 -2.66 -0.69 -9.67
N LEU A 109 -1.48 -0.14 -9.99
CA LEU A 109 -0.22 -0.90 -10.03
C LEU A 109 0.10 -1.56 -8.68
N GLU A 110 -0.13 -0.85 -7.57
CA GLU A 110 0.08 -1.39 -6.22
C GLU A 110 -0.88 -2.57 -5.93
N ILE A 111 -2.15 -2.44 -6.28
CA ILE A 111 -3.16 -3.51 -6.10
C ILE A 111 -2.78 -4.73 -6.95
N LEU A 112 -2.44 -4.53 -8.21
CA LEU A 112 -2.06 -5.62 -9.13
C LEU A 112 -0.80 -6.34 -8.65
N ALA A 113 0.23 -5.62 -8.21
CA ALA A 113 1.45 -6.21 -7.71
C ALA A 113 1.22 -7.01 -6.40
N ARG A 114 0.39 -6.51 -5.49
CA ARG A 114 0.01 -7.25 -4.28
C ARG A 114 -0.81 -8.50 -4.61
N GLN A 115 -1.75 -8.39 -5.55
CA GLN A 115 -2.55 -9.52 -6.00
C GLN A 115 -1.69 -10.58 -6.70
N TYR A 116 -0.71 -10.16 -7.50
CA TYR A 116 0.27 -11.07 -8.10
C TYR A 116 1.03 -11.88 -7.02
N ILE A 117 1.52 -11.21 -5.97
CA ILE A 117 2.20 -11.89 -4.87
C ILE A 117 1.25 -12.84 -4.15
N PHE A 118 0.03 -12.40 -3.82
CA PHE A 118 -0.95 -13.26 -3.15
C PHE A 118 -1.28 -14.50 -3.97
N SER A 119 -1.58 -14.34 -5.26
CA SER A 119 -2.00 -15.45 -6.13
C SER A 119 -0.90 -16.48 -6.38
N ASN A 120 0.38 -16.08 -6.36
CA ASN A 120 1.48 -16.98 -6.65
C ASN A 120 2.13 -17.61 -5.40
N TYR A 121 2.01 -16.96 -4.25
CA TYR A 121 2.74 -17.35 -3.04
C TYR A 121 1.84 -17.58 -1.82
N ASP A 122 0.53 -17.31 -1.95
CA ASP A 122 -0.46 -17.45 -0.86
C ASP A 122 -0.06 -16.69 0.42
N VAL A 123 0.55 -15.52 0.26
CA VAL A 123 0.94 -14.64 1.37
C VAL A 123 0.40 -13.23 1.18
N ASN A 124 -0.16 -12.65 2.24
CA ASN A 124 -0.66 -11.28 2.23
C ASN A 124 0.48 -10.31 2.55
N PHE A 125 1.14 -9.78 1.53
CA PHE A 125 2.26 -8.86 1.69
C PHE A 125 1.83 -7.41 1.52
N LYS A 126 1.96 -6.62 2.58
CA LYS A 126 1.71 -5.17 2.57
C LYS A 126 2.99 -4.42 2.21
N PHE A 127 3.11 -3.96 0.99
CA PHE A 127 4.15 -3.03 0.54
C PHE A 127 3.51 -1.88 -0.24
N TYR A 128 4.26 -0.82 -0.47
CA TYR A 128 3.79 0.37 -1.17
C TYR A 128 4.60 0.59 -2.44
N ILE A 129 3.95 1.22 -3.43
CA ILE A 129 4.62 1.74 -4.61
C ILE A 129 4.67 3.26 -4.48
N ASP A 130 5.79 3.86 -4.82
CA ASP A 130 5.96 5.30 -4.88
C ASP A 130 6.68 5.71 -6.16
N VAL A 131 6.17 6.74 -6.83
CA VAL A 131 6.75 7.33 -8.03
C VAL A 131 7.22 8.73 -7.68
N GLU A 132 8.53 8.97 -7.68
CA GLU A 132 9.15 10.27 -7.37
C GLU A 132 8.64 10.98 -6.11
N ASN A 133 8.39 10.26 -5.04
CA ASN A 133 7.80 10.80 -3.80
C ASN A 133 6.43 11.48 -4.04
N TYR A 134 5.64 10.93 -4.99
CA TYR A 134 4.33 11.47 -5.37
C TYR A 134 3.42 11.66 -4.16
N ARG A 135 3.35 10.67 -3.26
CA ARG A 135 2.46 10.72 -2.08
C ARG A 135 2.75 11.94 -1.22
N GLU A 136 4.01 12.18 -0.89
CA GLU A 136 4.41 13.35 -0.09
C GLU A 136 4.14 14.67 -0.81
N LYS A 137 4.45 14.74 -2.10
CA LYS A 137 4.16 15.92 -2.94
C LYS A 137 2.66 16.19 -3.03
N ARG A 138 1.83 15.12 -3.13
CA ARG A 138 0.37 15.22 -3.18
C ARG A 138 -0.21 15.70 -1.86
N ASP A 139 0.23 15.14 -0.74
CA ASP A 139 -0.22 15.55 0.60
C ASP A 139 0.06 17.04 0.86
N LYS A 140 1.29 17.50 0.56
CA LYS A 140 1.65 18.92 0.67
C LYS A 140 0.79 19.82 -0.21
N ARG A 141 0.46 19.37 -1.42
CA ARG A 141 -0.42 20.11 -2.35
C ARG A 141 -1.85 20.22 -1.80
N ILE A 142 -2.40 19.12 -1.29
CA ILE A 142 -3.76 19.09 -0.72
C ILE A 142 -3.85 20.02 0.50
N ILE A 143 -2.89 19.94 1.43
CA ILE A 143 -2.85 20.81 2.62
C ILE A 143 -2.79 22.29 2.20
N ARG A 144 -1.93 22.62 1.23
CA ARG A 144 -1.81 23.99 0.73
C ARG A 144 -3.11 24.48 0.10
N LEU A 145 -3.73 23.65 -0.76
CA LEU A 145 -5.02 23.96 -1.40
C LEU A 145 -6.10 24.18 -0.35
N ALA A 146 -6.25 23.27 0.62
CA ALA A 146 -7.24 23.39 1.68
C ALA A 146 -7.09 24.71 2.47
N LYS A 147 -5.87 25.06 2.88
CA LYS A 147 -5.61 26.32 3.60
C LYS A 147 -5.87 27.57 2.76
N GLN A 148 -5.57 27.52 1.47
CA GLN A 148 -5.84 28.62 0.55
C GLN A 148 -7.36 28.80 0.36
N THR A 149 -8.08 27.71 0.06
CA THR A 149 -9.54 27.73 -0.09
C THR A 149 -10.24 28.19 1.19
N ALA A 150 -9.78 27.75 2.37
CA ALA A 150 -10.34 28.23 3.66
C ALA A 150 -10.22 29.76 3.84
N LYS A 151 -9.09 30.35 3.44
CA LYS A 151 -8.93 31.83 3.47
C LYS A 151 -9.90 32.52 2.50
N GLU A 152 -10.12 31.96 1.32
CA GLU A 152 -11.07 32.51 0.34
C GLU A 152 -12.50 32.41 0.85
N VAL A 153 -12.90 31.28 1.43
CA VAL A 153 -14.21 31.06 2.05
C VAL A 153 -14.46 32.06 3.19
N LEU A 154 -13.48 32.30 4.07
CA LEU A 154 -13.61 33.32 5.11
C LEU A 154 -13.81 34.72 4.56
N LYS A 155 -13.12 35.07 3.46
CA LYS A 155 -13.22 36.38 2.82
C LYS A 155 -14.54 36.59 2.09
N THR A 156 -14.96 35.58 1.31
CA THR A 156 -16.14 35.67 0.43
C THR A 156 -17.45 35.28 1.11
N LYS A 157 -17.37 34.53 2.21
CA LYS A 157 -18.49 33.89 2.91
C LYS A 157 -19.24 32.88 2.06
N VAL A 158 -18.65 32.42 0.96
CA VAL A 158 -19.22 31.42 0.05
C VAL A 158 -18.50 30.09 0.29
N SER A 159 -19.28 29.01 0.51
CA SER A 159 -18.72 27.68 0.66
C SER A 159 -18.00 27.22 -0.62
N ALA A 160 -16.97 26.43 -0.47
CA ALA A 160 -16.18 25.88 -1.59
C ALA A 160 -16.13 24.36 -1.51
N THR A 161 -16.26 23.73 -2.67
CA THR A 161 -16.16 22.27 -2.84
C THR A 161 -14.80 21.94 -3.44
N LEU A 162 -14.07 21.03 -2.79
CA LEU A 162 -12.84 20.48 -3.35
C LEU A 162 -13.15 19.31 -4.28
N ASP A 163 -12.19 18.96 -5.16
CA ASP A 163 -12.30 17.79 -6.02
C ASP A 163 -12.50 16.50 -5.20
N SER A 164 -13.05 15.47 -5.86
CA SER A 164 -13.15 14.14 -5.27
C SER A 164 -11.78 13.59 -4.87
N MET A 165 -11.72 12.98 -3.69
CA MET A 165 -10.47 12.51 -3.11
C MET A 165 -10.70 11.28 -2.22
N THR A 166 -9.64 10.53 -1.97
CA THR A 166 -9.69 9.34 -1.12
C THR A 166 -10.06 9.68 0.32
N SER A 167 -10.55 8.69 1.08
CA SER A 167 -10.86 8.87 2.51
C SER A 167 -9.67 9.35 3.33
N TYR A 168 -8.45 8.95 2.96
CA TYR A 168 -7.22 9.45 3.55
C TYR A 168 -7.02 10.94 3.27
N GLU A 169 -7.13 11.36 2.00
CA GLU A 169 -6.95 12.76 1.59
C GLU A 169 -8.01 13.67 2.21
N ARG A 170 -9.27 13.20 2.30
CA ARG A 170 -10.34 13.95 2.99
C ARG A 170 -10.02 14.16 4.48
N ARG A 171 -9.51 13.12 5.15
CA ARG A 171 -9.05 13.24 6.54
C ARG A 171 -7.88 14.23 6.66
N LEU A 172 -6.97 14.25 5.68
CA LEU A 172 -5.86 15.19 5.65
C LEU A 172 -6.35 16.65 5.56
N VAL A 173 -7.37 16.92 4.73
CA VAL A 173 -8.03 18.24 4.65
C VAL A 173 -8.65 18.63 6.00
N HIS A 174 -9.45 17.72 6.60
CA HIS A 174 -10.07 17.97 7.90
C HIS A 174 -9.03 18.27 8.98
N SER A 175 -7.96 17.48 9.07
CA SER A 175 -6.88 17.69 10.03
C SER A 175 -6.11 18.99 9.78
N ALA A 176 -5.90 19.37 8.51
CA ALA A 176 -5.19 20.60 8.17
C ALA A 176 -5.97 21.87 8.50
N LEU A 177 -7.29 21.76 8.66
CA LEU A 177 -8.22 22.86 8.92
C LEU A 177 -8.86 22.79 10.31
N SER A 178 -8.56 21.78 11.15
CA SER A 178 -9.17 21.60 12.48
C SER A 178 -9.01 22.83 13.39
N ASP A 179 -7.87 23.50 13.30
CA ASP A 179 -7.56 24.69 14.13
C ASP A 179 -7.78 26.01 13.37
N PHE A 180 -8.46 25.96 12.21
CA PHE A 180 -8.69 27.14 11.38
C PHE A 180 -9.98 27.85 11.81
N GLN A 181 -9.85 28.92 12.62
CA GLN A 181 -10.97 29.63 13.22
C GLN A 181 -11.99 30.11 12.18
N GLY A 182 -13.28 29.89 12.47
CA GLY A 182 -14.40 30.31 11.64
C GLY A 182 -14.63 29.46 10.39
N ILE A 183 -13.99 28.29 10.32
CA ILE A 183 -14.15 27.33 9.20
C ILE A 183 -14.59 25.97 9.75
N LYS A 184 -15.58 25.38 9.13
CA LYS A 184 -15.90 23.98 9.28
C LYS A 184 -15.78 23.22 7.97
N THR A 185 -15.60 21.91 8.08
CA THR A 185 -15.43 21.03 6.94
C THR A 185 -16.26 19.77 7.12
N HIS A 186 -16.89 19.32 6.05
CA HIS A 186 -17.57 18.03 6.02
C HIS A 186 -17.38 17.34 4.66
N SER A 187 -17.67 16.04 4.59
CA SER A 187 -17.52 15.26 3.36
C SER A 187 -18.86 14.82 2.83
N GLU A 188 -19.09 15.03 1.53
CA GLU A 188 -20.30 14.64 0.81
C GLU A 188 -20.00 13.72 -0.38
N GLY A 189 -21.08 13.16 -0.98
CA GLY A 189 -21.01 12.26 -2.11
C GLY A 189 -20.73 10.81 -1.71
N THR A 190 -20.66 9.95 -2.71
CA THR A 190 -20.40 8.49 -2.58
C THR A 190 -19.10 8.11 -3.24
N GLU A 191 -18.38 7.11 -2.69
CA GLU A 191 -17.17 6.59 -3.32
C GLU A 191 -17.49 6.06 -4.75
N PRO A 192 -16.65 6.31 -5.75
CA PRO A 192 -15.31 6.95 -5.67
C PRO A 192 -15.31 8.48 -5.81
N ASN A 193 -16.47 9.13 -5.91
CA ASN A 193 -16.61 10.56 -6.21
C ASN A 193 -16.86 11.42 -4.95
N ARG A 194 -16.51 10.91 -3.78
CA ARG A 194 -16.69 11.62 -2.51
C ARG A 194 -15.68 12.75 -2.35
N TYR A 195 -16.11 13.90 -1.85
CA TYR A 195 -15.35 15.15 -1.77
C TYR A 195 -15.50 15.83 -0.41
N THR A 196 -14.74 16.90 -0.18
CA THR A 196 -14.82 17.73 1.04
C THR A 196 -15.36 19.12 0.69
N ILE A 197 -16.29 19.62 1.50
CA ILE A 197 -16.79 20.98 1.48
C ILE A 197 -16.13 21.77 2.61
N ILE A 198 -15.76 23.01 2.30
CA ILE A 198 -15.19 23.98 3.23
C ILE A 198 -16.17 25.14 3.30
N GLU A 199 -16.67 25.48 4.50
CA GLU A 199 -17.66 26.55 4.70
C GLU A 199 -17.37 27.34 5.96
N VAL A 200 -18.01 28.50 6.11
CA VAL A 200 -17.95 29.32 7.34
C VAL A 200 -18.75 28.61 8.43
N GLU A 201 -18.27 28.66 9.65
CA GLU A 201 -18.90 28.11 10.85
C GLU A 201 -20.20 28.85 11.21
#